data_9426af610c3c212c39400a4c58de1a8d
#
_entry.id   9426af610c3c212c39400a4c58de1a8d
#
_cell.length_a   1.000
_cell.length_b   1.000
_cell.length_c   1.000
_cell.angle_alpha   90.00
_cell.angle_beta   90.00
_cell.angle_gamma   90.00
#
_symmetry.space_group_name_H-M   'P 1'
#
loop_
_entity.id
_entity.type
_entity.pdbx_description
1 polymer ?
#
loop_
_entity_poly.entity_id
_entity_poly.type
_entity_poly.pdbx_seq_one_letter_code
_entity_poly.pdbx_strand_id
1 'polypeptide(L)'
;MKIIVPATSANLGPGFDCLGLSLKLFNEVEILPSKELIIKIKGEGEKNKNLYTSNNAFVQIFYQKFFELSKEKNPPFSFHFTNKIPLSRGLGSSSAVIVSALACAYKLAKIKISKEEILNEALNYENHPDNIAPCTLGGFVCSIVENKQVLSIKKKIDDNLKALVVVPKSEFSTKESRNTLAKNVSFKTAVYNLAHASFLTACFLEKKYELLHLASKDKLHQLRRMKALPELFSVQKLALENNALMSVLSGSGSSFFSLYFKDDIMQAMRKMQEKFSNFKALILEFDNNGFEFC
;
A
#
# COMPACT_ATOMS: atom_id res chain seq x y z
N MET A 1 6.46 23.59 -0.26
CA MET A 1 6.86 22.34 0.39
C MET A 1 6.33 21.18 -0.43
N LYS A 2 7.17 20.17 -0.67
CA LYS A 2 6.78 18.99 -1.46
C LYS A 2 7.06 17.70 -0.67
N ILE A 3 6.16 16.74 -0.74
CA ILE A 3 6.30 15.39 -0.19
C ILE A 3 6.01 14.35 -1.26
N ILE A 4 6.75 13.25 -1.23
CA ILE A 4 6.47 12.04 -2.01
C ILE A 4 6.13 10.89 -1.07
N VAL A 5 5.16 10.06 -1.45
CA VAL A 5 4.74 8.90 -0.67
C VAL A 5 4.58 7.69 -1.58
N PRO A 6 5.13 6.52 -1.19
CA PRO A 6 5.10 5.34 -2.03
C PRO A 6 3.77 4.59 -1.98
N ALA A 7 3.49 3.82 -3.03
CA ALA A 7 2.50 2.76 -3.03
C ALA A 7 2.93 1.60 -2.13
N THR A 8 1.97 0.80 -1.70
CA THR A 8 2.22 -0.36 -0.85
C THR A 8 1.47 -1.59 -1.35
N SER A 9 1.99 -2.77 -1.02
CA SER A 9 1.25 -4.04 -1.13
C SER A 9 1.17 -4.66 0.25
N ALA A 10 -0.03 -4.91 0.71
CA ALA A 10 -0.35 -5.36 2.06
C ALA A 10 -0.78 -6.83 2.08
N ASN A 11 -0.80 -7.43 3.26
CA ASN A 11 -1.11 -8.83 3.56
C ASN A 11 -0.09 -9.83 3.04
N LEU A 12 0.45 -9.68 1.86
CA LEU A 12 1.44 -10.55 1.23
C LEU A 12 1.10 -12.04 1.30
N GLY A 13 -0.18 -12.38 1.11
CA GLY A 13 -0.71 -13.72 1.33
C GLY A 13 -1.13 -13.94 2.78
N PRO A 14 -0.42 -14.73 3.59
CA PRO A 14 -0.89 -15.16 4.91
C PRO A 14 -0.76 -14.08 6.00
N GLY A 15 -0.06 -12.97 5.74
CA GLY A 15 0.22 -11.91 6.72
C GLY A 15 -0.88 -10.86 6.83
N PHE A 16 -2.13 -11.31 6.94
CA PHE A 16 -3.32 -10.48 7.01
C PHE A 16 -3.23 -9.43 8.13
N ASP A 17 -3.41 -8.15 7.77
CA ASP A 17 -3.35 -6.98 8.66
C ASP A 17 -1.99 -6.75 9.37
N CYS A 18 -0.91 -7.50 9.02
CA CYS A 18 0.38 -7.36 9.68
C CYS A 18 1.59 -7.23 8.75
N LEU A 19 1.54 -7.76 7.54
CA LEU A 19 2.67 -7.72 6.60
C LEU A 19 2.40 -6.78 5.43
N GLY A 20 3.40 -5.98 5.08
CA GLY A 20 3.34 -5.11 3.92
C GLY A 20 4.72 -4.76 3.37
N LEU A 21 4.74 -4.26 2.16
CA LEU A 21 5.94 -3.74 1.52
C LEU A 21 5.66 -2.49 0.69
N SER A 22 6.71 -1.72 0.44
CA SER A 22 6.66 -0.45 -0.26
C SER A 22 7.20 -0.55 -1.68
N LEU A 23 6.55 0.12 -2.63
CA LEU A 23 6.82 0.08 -4.06
C LEU A 23 7.19 1.47 -4.58
N LYS A 24 8.16 1.58 -5.48
CA LYS A 24 8.52 2.84 -6.17
C LYS A 24 7.46 3.26 -7.20
N LEU A 25 6.27 3.55 -6.71
CA LEU A 25 5.18 4.20 -7.42
C LEU A 25 4.63 5.26 -6.47
N PHE A 26 4.86 6.54 -6.77
CA PHE A 26 4.66 7.60 -5.79
C PHE A 26 3.46 8.49 -6.12
N ASN A 27 2.74 8.90 -5.08
CA ASN A 27 1.96 10.12 -5.10
C ASN A 27 2.82 11.27 -4.59
N GLU A 28 2.60 12.45 -5.14
CA GLU A 28 3.31 13.68 -4.79
C GLU A 28 2.28 14.73 -4.37
N VAL A 29 2.58 15.47 -3.31
CA VAL A 29 1.79 16.61 -2.87
C VAL A 29 2.71 17.82 -2.70
N GLU A 30 2.40 18.90 -3.39
CA GLU A 30 3.04 20.19 -3.19
C GLU A 30 2.05 21.15 -2.52
N ILE A 31 2.48 21.80 -1.44
CA ILE A 31 1.68 22.76 -0.71
C ILE A 31 2.35 24.14 -0.82
N LEU A 32 1.59 25.10 -1.32
CA LEU A 32 2.03 26.48 -1.54
C LEU A 32 1.15 27.45 -0.75
N PRO A 33 1.70 28.58 -0.25
CA PRO A 33 0.89 29.67 0.29
C PRO A 33 -0.11 30.14 -0.77
N SER A 34 -1.33 30.49 -0.34
CA SER A 34 -2.39 30.97 -1.23
C SER A 34 -3.29 31.95 -0.49
N LYS A 35 -4.08 32.75 -1.22
CA LYS A 35 -5.12 33.63 -0.64
C LYS A 35 -6.44 32.91 -0.43
N GLU A 36 -6.63 31.77 -1.09
CA GLU A 36 -7.82 30.91 -1.01
C GLU A 36 -7.45 29.43 -1.13
N LEU A 37 -8.36 28.54 -0.75
CA LEU A 37 -8.17 27.11 -0.95
C LEU A 37 -8.19 26.79 -2.45
N ILE A 38 -7.07 26.29 -2.97
CA ILE A 38 -6.94 25.82 -4.34
C ILE A 38 -6.52 24.35 -4.31
N ILE A 39 -7.20 23.53 -5.12
CA ILE A 39 -6.87 22.10 -5.28
C ILE A 39 -6.63 21.84 -6.76
N LYS A 40 -5.45 21.32 -7.09
CA LYS A 40 -5.10 20.86 -8.44
C LYS A 40 -4.72 19.39 -8.37
N ILE A 41 -5.27 18.57 -9.27
CA ILE A 41 -5.03 17.13 -9.32
C ILE A 41 -4.61 16.75 -10.73
N LYS A 42 -3.52 15.99 -10.85
CA LYS A 42 -3.04 15.38 -12.09
C LYS A 42 -2.93 13.86 -11.87
N GLY A 43 -3.43 13.08 -12.84
CA GLY A 43 -3.38 11.62 -12.81
C GLY A 43 -4.61 10.98 -12.15
N GLU A 44 -4.40 10.04 -11.23
CA GLU A 44 -5.51 9.33 -10.59
C GLU A 44 -6.41 10.29 -9.80
N GLY A 45 -7.71 10.22 -10.08
CA GLY A 45 -8.71 11.10 -9.45
C GLY A 45 -8.91 12.45 -10.15
N GLU A 46 -8.16 12.79 -11.21
CA GLU A 46 -8.25 14.06 -11.94
C GLU A 46 -9.67 14.37 -12.43
N LYS A 47 -10.42 13.35 -12.85
CA LYS A 47 -11.80 13.50 -13.35
C LYS A 47 -12.87 13.52 -12.23
N ASN A 48 -12.49 13.23 -10.99
CA ASN A 48 -13.42 13.18 -9.87
C ASN A 48 -13.60 14.57 -9.22
N LYS A 49 -14.68 15.26 -9.58
CA LYS A 49 -14.98 16.61 -9.10
C LYS A 49 -15.07 16.73 -7.59
N ASN A 50 -15.46 15.67 -6.88
CA ASN A 50 -15.56 15.67 -5.42
C ASN A 50 -14.21 15.85 -4.71
N LEU A 51 -13.10 15.51 -5.38
CA LEU A 51 -11.75 15.68 -4.83
C LEU A 51 -11.23 17.12 -4.89
N TYR A 52 -11.92 18.03 -5.59
CA TYR A 52 -11.53 19.44 -5.71
C TYR A 52 -12.19 20.34 -4.67
N THR A 53 -12.77 19.76 -3.63
CA THR A 53 -13.49 20.47 -2.55
C THR A 53 -12.79 20.28 -1.20
N SER A 54 -13.26 21.03 -0.19
CA SER A 54 -12.81 20.85 1.20
C SER A 54 -13.09 19.44 1.76
N ASN A 55 -13.91 18.63 1.07
CA ASN A 55 -14.17 17.22 1.41
C ASN A 55 -13.07 16.27 0.92
N ASN A 56 -12.02 16.76 0.26
CA ASN A 56 -10.84 15.98 -0.06
C ASN A 56 -10.21 15.43 1.23
N ALA A 57 -10.02 14.12 1.32
CA ALA A 57 -9.55 13.46 2.53
C ALA A 57 -8.18 13.98 3.01
N PHE A 58 -7.24 14.24 2.08
CA PHE A 58 -5.96 14.85 2.43
C PHE A 58 -6.18 16.21 3.11
N VAL A 59 -7.00 17.08 2.50
CA VAL A 59 -7.25 18.44 2.97
C VAL A 59 -7.90 18.42 4.36
N GLN A 60 -8.86 17.50 4.58
CA GLN A 60 -9.50 17.35 5.89
C GLN A 60 -8.51 16.91 6.97
N ILE A 61 -7.75 15.83 6.73
CA ILE A 61 -6.77 15.31 7.69
C ILE A 61 -5.69 16.37 7.97
N PHE A 62 -5.18 16.99 6.89
CA PHE A 62 -4.16 18.04 7.02
C PHE A 62 -4.63 19.22 7.89
N TYR A 63 -5.79 19.81 7.59
CA TYR A 63 -6.27 20.96 8.34
C TYR A 63 -6.69 20.61 9.76
N GLN A 64 -7.29 19.44 9.99
CA GLN A 64 -7.59 18.97 11.34
C GLN A 64 -6.31 18.88 12.18
N LYS A 65 -5.27 18.20 11.67
CA LYS A 65 -4.02 18.04 12.39
C LYS A 65 -3.23 19.37 12.50
N PHE A 66 -3.17 20.15 11.45
CA PHE A 66 -2.48 21.44 11.46
C PHE A 66 -3.08 22.40 12.51
N PHE A 67 -4.42 22.46 12.60
CA PHE A 67 -5.10 23.27 13.62
C PHE A 67 -4.82 22.75 15.04
N GLU A 68 -4.85 21.44 15.26
CA GLU A 68 -4.49 20.84 16.56
C GLU A 68 -3.08 21.27 17.02
N LEU A 69 -2.13 21.35 16.10
CA LEU A 69 -0.72 21.63 16.37
C LEU A 69 -0.43 23.13 16.50
N SER A 70 -0.91 23.95 15.57
CA SER A 70 -0.56 25.37 15.45
C SER A 70 -1.50 26.29 16.23
N LYS A 71 -2.75 25.83 16.51
CA LYS A 71 -3.86 26.65 17.05
C LYS A 71 -4.26 27.82 16.15
N GLU A 72 -3.75 27.87 14.92
CA GLU A 72 -4.07 28.89 13.94
C GLU A 72 -5.38 28.52 13.21
N LYS A 73 -6.22 29.53 12.90
CA LYS A 73 -7.33 29.35 11.97
C LYS A 73 -6.77 28.93 10.63
N ASN A 74 -7.30 27.85 10.05
CA ASN A 74 -6.88 27.26 8.78
C ASN A 74 -6.40 28.31 7.75
N PRO A 75 -5.09 28.57 7.62
CA PRO A 75 -4.61 29.46 6.59
C PRO A 75 -4.88 28.84 5.24
N PRO A 76 -5.24 29.61 4.21
CA PRO A 76 -5.49 29.05 2.90
C PRO A 76 -4.20 28.58 2.24
N PHE A 77 -4.24 27.37 1.66
CA PHE A 77 -3.15 26.82 0.89
C PHE A 77 -3.62 26.38 -0.50
N SER A 78 -2.69 26.35 -1.45
CA SER A 78 -2.83 25.67 -2.73
C SER A 78 -2.20 24.27 -2.63
N PHE A 79 -3.01 23.22 -2.85
CA PHE A 79 -2.59 21.82 -2.85
C PHE A 79 -2.49 21.31 -4.28
N HIS A 80 -1.31 20.92 -4.72
CA HIS A 80 -1.07 20.33 -6.03
C HIS A 80 -0.73 18.86 -5.89
N PHE A 81 -1.63 18.00 -6.34
CA PHE A 81 -1.49 16.55 -6.30
C PHE A 81 -1.02 16.01 -7.65
N THR A 82 0.00 15.15 -7.65
CA THR A 82 0.35 14.29 -8.78
C THR A 82 0.20 12.84 -8.34
N ASN A 83 -0.93 12.23 -8.70
CA ASN A 83 -1.30 10.91 -8.24
C ASN A 83 -0.99 9.85 -9.30
N LYS A 84 -0.11 8.92 -8.97
CA LYS A 84 0.24 7.77 -9.83
C LYS A 84 -0.25 6.44 -9.26
N ILE A 85 -0.60 6.40 -7.96
CA ILE A 85 -1.09 5.21 -7.27
C ILE A 85 -2.56 5.00 -7.63
N PRO A 86 -2.92 3.87 -8.27
CA PRO A 86 -4.30 3.57 -8.64
C PRO A 86 -5.26 3.61 -7.45
N LEU A 87 -6.39 4.30 -7.61
CA LEU A 87 -7.40 4.43 -6.57
C LEU A 87 -8.20 3.13 -6.41
N SER A 88 -8.50 2.72 -5.17
CA SER A 88 -9.34 1.55 -4.86
C SER A 88 -8.90 0.25 -5.54
N ARG A 89 -7.58 0.04 -5.63
CA ARG A 89 -6.95 -1.13 -6.28
C ARG A 89 -6.05 -1.96 -5.35
N GLY A 90 -6.09 -1.71 -4.01
CA GLY A 90 -5.25 -2.44 -3.06
C GLY A 90 -3.76 -2.08 -3.11
N LEU A 91 -3.41 -0.87 -3.55
CA LEU A 91 -2.03 -0.37 -3.63
C LEU A 91 -1.74 0.76 -2.62
N GLY A 92 -2.48 0.82 -1.52
CA GLY A 92 -2.22 1.73 -0.41
C GLY A 92 -2.47 3.22 -0.68
N SER A 93 -3.36 3.56 -1.66
CA SER A 93 -3.64 4.97 -1.98
C SER A 93 -4.24 5.75 -0.80
N SER A 94 -5.09 5.12 0.01
CA SER A 94 -5.65 5.72 1.24
C SER A 94 -4.55 6.01 2.25
N SER A 95 -3.69 5.04 2.51
CA SER A 95 -2.55 5.17 3.43
C SER A 95 -1.58 6.27 2.98
N ALA A 96 -1.34 6.38 1.66
CA ALA A 96 -0.52 7.46 1.10
C ALA A 96 -1.13 8.85 1.39
N VAL A 97 -2.46 8.99 1.30
CA VAL A 97 -3.17 10.23 1.64
C VAL A 97 -3.03 10.55 3.14
N ILE A 98 -3.27 9.58 4.01
CA ILE A 98 -3.20 9.75 5.47
C ILE A 98 -1.79 10.16 5.90
N VAL A 99 -0.79 9.36 5.51
CA VAL A 99 0.62 9.59 5.91
C VAL A 99 1.13 10.93 5.40
N SER A 100 0.85 11.28 4.13
CA SER A 100 1.29 12.55 3.58
C SER A 100 0.61 13.75 4.22
N ALA A 101 -0.69 13.68 4.52
CA ALA A 101 -1.42 14.77 5.16
C ALA A 101 -0.89 15.05 6.57
N LEU A 102 -0.68 14.00 7.38
CA LEU A 102 -0.12 14.12 8.72
C LEU A 102 1.31 14.66 8.69
N ALA A 103 2.19 14.07 7.89
CA ALA A 103 3.58 14.52 7.78
C ALA A 103 3.67 16.00 7.35
N CYS A 104 2.82 16.44 6.40
CA CYS A 104 2.75 17.82 5.97
C CYS A 104 2.25 18.76 7.07
N ALA A 105 1.25 18.37 7.86
CA ALA A 105 0.73 19.17 8.95
C ALA A 105 1.80 19.43 10.01
N TYR A 106 2.53 18.41 10.45
CA TYR A 106 3.63 18.54 11.39
C TYR A 106 4.77 19.42 10.84
N LYS A 107 5.15 19.20 9.58
CA LYS A 107 6.23 19.97 8.92
C LYS A 107 5.89 21.45 8.82
N LEU A 108 4.65 21.82 8.44
CA LEU A 108 4.21 23.22 8.34
C LEU A 108 3.98 23.85 9.70
N ALA A 109 3.54 23.10 10.71
CA ALA A 109 3.49 23.55 12.09
C ALA A 109 4.88 23.72 12.72
N LYS A 110 5.97 23.36 12.00
CA LYS A 110 7.37 23.38 12.48
C LYS A 110 7.61 22.52 13.71
N ILE A 111 6.84 21.45 13.89
CA ILE A 111 6.99 20.49 14.99
C ILE A 111 7.78 19.29 14.47
N LYS A 112 8.87 18.96 15.15
CA LYS A 112 9.66 17.75 14.84
C LYS A 112 8.89 16.53 15.28
N ILE A 113 8.83 15.54 14.41
CA ILE A 113 8.18 14.26 14.64
C ILE A 113 8.97 13.16 13.90
N SER A 114 9.09 12.00 14.50
CA SER A 114 9.69 10.80 13.86
C SER A 114 8.71 10.13 12.91
N LYS A 115 9.22 9.23 12.05
CA LYS A 115 8.36 8.42 11.19
C LYS A 115 7.48 7.45 12.00
N GLU A 116 7.99 6.92 13.09
CA GLU A 116 7.28 6.05 14.01
C GLU A 116 6.11 6.76 14.68
N GLU A 117 6.29 8.03 15.06
CA GLU A 117 5.21 8.85 15.62
C GLU A 117 4.15 9.18 14.55
N ILE A 118 4.56 9.51 13.30
CA ILE A 118 3.61 9.68 12.17
C ILE A 118 2.82 8.38 11.93
N LEU A 119 3.47 7.22 12.01
CA LEU A 119 2.82 5.92 11.85
C LEU A 119 1.76 5.69 12.94
N ASN A 120 2.06 6.02 14.19
CA ASN A 120 1.11 5.93 15.29
C ASN A 120 -0.08 6.91 15.14
N GLU A 121 0.17 8.13 14.68
CA GLU A 121 -0.88 9.09 14.34
C GLU A 121 -1.79 8.56 13.20
N ALA A 122 -1.20 7.93 12.18
CA ALA A 122 -1.93 7.37 11.05
C ALA A 122 -2.88 6.23 11.46
N LEU A 123 -2.58 5.50 12.54
CA LEU A 123 -3.44 4.45 13.08
C LEU A 123 -4.83 4.97 13.52
N ASN A 124 -4.96 6.27 13.85
CA ASN A 124 -6.25 6.87 14.19
C ASN A 124 -7.19 6.98 12.96
N TYR A 125 -6.66 6.88 11.76
CA TYR A 125 -7.41 6.99 10.50
C TYR A 125 -7.54 5.64 9.78
N GLU A 126 -6.61 4.71 10.00
CA GLU A 126 -6.61 3.38 9.41
C GLU A 126 -6.22 2.34 10.46
N ASN A 127 -7.15 1.45 10.82
CA ASN A 127 -7.01 0.51 11.95
C ASN A 127 -5.98 -0.61 11.73
N HIS A 128 -5.37 -0.68 10.53
CA HIS A 128 -4.47 -1.75 10.14
C HIS A 128 -3.12 -1.18 9.69
N PRO A 129 -1.99 -1.66 10.25
CA PRO A 129 -0.68 -1.09 9.98
C PRO A 129 -0.07 -1.54 8.64
N ASP A 130 -0.61 -2.57 8.01
CA ASP A 130 -0.04 -3.29 6.86
C ASP A 130 0.19 -2.41 5.60
N ASN A 131 -0.52 -1.28 5.47
CA ASN A 131 -0.27 -0.26 4.42
C ASN A 131 0.41 0.98 4.98
N ILE A 132 -0.07 1.53 6.12
CA ILE A 132 0.51 2.76 6.67
C ILE A 132 1.97 2.56 7.12
N ALA A 133 2.34 1.38 7.63
CA ALA A 133 3.71 1.12 8.06
C ALA A 133 4.70 1.10 6.87
N PRO A 134 4.54 0.32 5.80
CA PRO A 134 5.46 0.39 4.67
C PRO A 134 5.39 1.72 3.92
N CYS A 135 4.24 2.41 3.86
CA CYS A 135 4.13 3.76 3.31
C CYS A 135 5.00 4.76 4.07
N THR A 136 5.04 4.63 5.39
CA THR A 136 5.79 5.52 6.29
C THR A 136 7.28 5.19 6.33
N LEU A 137 7.61 3.90 6.47
CA LEU A 137 8.98 3.43 6.78
C LEU A 137 9.74 2.96 5.54
N GLY A 138 9.04 2.47 4.50
CA GLY A 138 9.62 1.79 3.35
C GLY A 138 10.03 0.33 3.63
N GLY A 139 10.42 -0.41 2.61
CA GLY A 139 10.90 -1.79 2.70
C GLY A 139 9.78 -2.81 2.91
N PHE A 140 10.16 -4.02 3.31
CA PHE A 140 9.26 -5.02 3.88
C PHE A 140 9.07 -4.71 5.36
N VAL A 141 7.83 -4.71 5.82
CA VAL A 141 7.49 -4.38 7.22
C VAL A 141 6.57 -5.44 7.79
N CYS A 142 6.94 -5.94 8.97
CA CYS A 142 6.10 -6.75 9.84
C CYS A 142 5.68 -5.89 11.03
N SER A 143 4.38 -5.77 11.27
CA SER A 143 3.83 -4.88 12.31
C SER A 143 2.81 -5.57 13.17
N ILE A 144 2.75 -5.16 14.44
CA ILE A 144 1.66 -5.45 15.35
C ILE A 144 1.13 -4.15 15.94
N VAL A 145 -0.12 -4.18 16.41
CA VAL A 145 -0.71 -3.08 17.18
C VAL A 145 -0.86 -3.54 18.62
N GLU A 146 -0.17 -2.88 19.52
CA GLU A 146 -0.21 -3.17 20.94
C GLU A 146 -0.42 -1.86 21.72
N ASN A 147 -1.39 -1.82 22.64
CA ASN A 147 -1.70 -0.63 23.44
C ASN A 147 -1.93 0.64 22.59
N LYS A 148 -2.60 0.51 21.45
CA LYS A 148 -2.84 1.57 20.44
C LYS A 148 -1.55 2.15 19.81
N GLN A 149 -0.46 1.42 19.86
CA GLN A 149 0.79 1.77 19.20
C GLN A 149 1.16 0.71 18.17
N VAL A 150 1.75 1.15 17.06
CA VAL A 150 2.30 0.27 16.03
C VAL A 150 3.74 -0.05 16.37
N LEU A 151 4.03 -1.32 16.58
CA LEU A 151 5.39 -1.83 16.68
C LEU A 151 5.76 -2.49 15.36
N SER A 152 6.87 -2.09 14.76
CA SER A 152 7.24 -2.53 13.43
C SER A 152 8.69 -2.97 13.34
N ILE A 153 8.93 -4.06 12.62
CA ILE A 153 10.27 -4.48 12.19
C ILE A 153 10.34 -4.30 10.68
N LYS A 154 11.33 -3.53 10.22
CA LYS A 154 11.57 -3.24 8.82
C LYS A 154 12.78 -4.02 8.31
N LYS A 155 12.67 -4.56 7.10
CA LYS A 155 13.80 -5.11 6.32
C LYS A 155 13.89 -4.42 4.96
N LYS A 156 15.08 -3.97 4.59
CA LYS A 156 15.33 -3.49 3.22
C LYS A 156 15.17 -4.63 2.23
N ILE A 157 14.49 -4.36 1.12
CA ILE A 157 14.33 -5.31 0.00
C ILE A 157 15.49 -5.12 -0.96
N ASP A 158 16.06 -6.22 -1.42
CA ASP A 158 17.24 -6.23 -2.28
C ASP A 158 16.94 -5.68 -3.70
N ASP A 159 17.88 -4.98 -4.31
CA ASP A 159 17.74 -4.34 -5.61
C ASP A 159 17.65 -5.34 -6.78
N ASN A 160 18.07 -6.61 -6.57
CA ASN A 160 17.92 -7.70 -7.53
C ASN A 160 16.48 -8.25 -7.62
N LEU A 161 15.57 -7.78 -6.77
CA LEU A 161 14.17 -8.11 -6.79
C LEU A 161 13.35 -7.03 -7.50
N LYS A 162 12.31 -7.44 -8.21
CA LYS A 162 11.35 -6.58 -8.88
C LYS A 162 9.93 -7.08 -8.64
N ALA A 163 8.99 -6.15 -8.64
CA ALA A 163 7.57 -6.43 -8.55
C ALA A 163 6.91 -6.34 -9.93
N LEU A 164 6.15 -7.35 -10.30
CA LEU A 164 5.17 -7.26 -11.38
C LEU A 164 3.80 -7.06 -10.74
N VAL A 165 3.20 -5.88 -10.92
CA VAL A 165 1.89 -5.54 -10.40
C VAL A 165 0.89 -5.50 -11.55
N VAL A 166 -0.12 -6.35 -11.47
CA VAL A 166 -1.24 -6.41 -12.43
C VAL A 166 -2.43 -5.69 -11.82
N VAL A 167 -2.93 -4.66 -12.52
CA VAL A 167 -4.00 -3.78 -12.05
C VAL A 167 -5.22 -3.95 -12.97
N PRO A 168 -6.26 -4.67 -12.54
CA PRO A 168 -7.53 -4.77 -13.25
C PRO A 168 -8.26 -3.44 -13.33
N LYS A 169 -9.21 -3.31 -14.26
CA LYS A 169 -10.09 -2.13 -14.35
C LYS A 169 -11.10 -2.06 -13.20
N SER A 170 -11.46 -3.18 -12.61
CA SER A 170 -12.45 -3.28 -11.55
C SER A 170 -11.96 -2.68 -10.24
N GLU A 171 -12.76 -1.84 -9.62
CA GLU A 171 -12.50 -1.25 -8.30
C GLU A 171 -13.10 -2.14 -7.20
N PHE A 172 -12.33 -2.34 -6.13
CA PHE A 172 -12.83 -2.99 -4.93
C PHE A 172 -12.63 -2.08 -3.72
N SER A 173 -13.74 -1.74 -3.04
CA SER A 173 -13.61 -1.03 -1.79
C SER A 173 -13.07 -1.98 -0.70
N THR A 174 -12.21 -1.46 0.17
CA THR A 174 -11.67 -2.24 1.30
C THR A 174 -12.79 -2.74 2.20
N LYS A 175 -13.85 -1.93 2.41
CA LYS A 175 -15.01 -2.28 3.23
C LYS A 175 -15.78 -3.46 2.63
N GLU A 176 -16.08 -3.41 1.34
CA GLU A 176 -16.78 -4.52 0.65
C GLU A 176 -15.95 -5.79 0.64
N SER A 177 -14.67 -5.67 0.28
CA SER A 177 -13.71 -6.78 0.29
C SER A 177 -13.60 -7.44 1.68
N ARG A 178 -13.61 -6.65 2.75
CA ARG A 178 -13.58 -7.16 4.13
C ARG A 178 -14.88 -7.87 4.52
N ASN A 179 -16.02 -7.42 4.03
CA ASN A 179 -17.33 -8.05 4.28
C ASN A 179 -17.46 -9.46 3.67
N THR A 180 -16.63 -9.81 2.70
CA THR A 180 -16.60 -11.18 2.12
C THR A 180 -15.88 -12.20 3.01
N LEU A 181 -15.17 -11.75 4.04
CA LEU A 181 -14.38 -12.61 4.90
C LEU A 181 -15.25 -13.38 5.89
N ALA A 182 -14.76 -14.57 6.28
CA ALA A 182 -15.43 -15.36 7.32
C ALA A 182 -15.26 -14.66 8.68
N LYS A 183 -16.34 -14.61 9.45
CA LYS A 183 -16.29 -14.11 10.84
C LYS A 183 -15.52 -15.08 11.76
N ASN A 184 -15.56 -16.38 11.46
CA ASN A 184 -14.88 -17.43 12.21
C ASN A 184 -14.10 -18.34 11.27
N VAL A 185 -12.99 -18.88 11.72
CA VAL A 185 -12.18 -19.86 11.00
C VAL A 185 -11.89 -21.07 11.90
N SER A 186 -11.69 -22.24 11.29
CA SER A 186 -11.30 -23.42 12.05
C SER A 186 -9.89 -23.26 12.66
N PHE A 187 -9.64 -23.90 13.79
CA PHE A 187 -8.31 -23.92 14.41
C PHE A 187 -7.23 -24.39 13.41
N LYS A 188 -7.52 -25.39 12.59
CA LYS A 188 -6.62 -25.89 11.52
C LYS A 188 -6.28 -24.78 10.52
N THR A 189 -7.23 -23.94 10.14
CA THR A 189 -7.01 -22.78 9.24
C THR A 189 -6.15 -21.72 9.91
N ALA A 190 -6.42 -21.42 11.19
CA ALA A 190 -5.64 -20.44 11.96
C ALA A 190 -4.17 -20.90 12.09
N VAL A 191 -3.91 -22.15 12.48
CA VAL A 191 -2.56 -22.73 12.58
C VAL A 191 -1.84 -22.69 11.22
N TYR A 192 -2.55 -23.04 10.13
CA TYR A 192 -1.99 -22.98 8.78
C TYR A 192 -1.49 -21.56 8.44
N ASN A 193 -2.34 -20.56 8.64
CA ASN A 193 -1.97 -19.18 8.32
C ASN A 193 -0.87 -18.64 9.23
N LEU A 194 -0.93 -18.93 10.54
CA LEU A 194 0.12 -18.57 11.49
C LEU A 194 1.48 -19.11 11.05
N ALA A 195 1.56 -20.40 10.70
CA ALA A 195 2.79 -21.03 10.23
C ALA A 195 3.31 -20.37 8.95
N HIS A 196 2.45 -20.10 7.97
CA HIS A 196 2.85 -19.48 6.71
C HIS A 196 3.25 -18.02 6.88
N ALA A 197 2.56 -17.23 7.69
CA ALA A 197 2.92 -15.83 7.97
C ALA A 197 4.28 -15.73 8.69
N SER A 198 4.51 -16.58 9.70
CA SER A 198 5.79 -16.66 10.42
C SER A 198 6.93 -17.07 9.48
N PHE A 199 6.71 -18.08 8.65
CA PHE A 199 7.69 -18.56 7.70
C PHE A 199 7.98 -17.55 6.59
N LEU A 200 6.96 -16.85 6.07
CA LEU A 200 7.11 -15.77 5.10
C LEU A 200 7.99 -14.65 5.65
N THR A 201 7.72 -14.24 6.89
CA THR A 201 8.52 -13.21 7.57
C THR A 201 9.99 -13.66 7.70
N ALA A 202 10.23 -14.88 8.14
CA ALA A 202 11.57 -15.44 8.23
C ALA A 202 12.28 -15.48 6.85
N CYS A 203 11.57 -15.86 5.78
CA CYS A 203 12.10 -15.85 4.42
C CYS A 203 12.56 -14.45 3.98
N PHE A 204 11.82 -13.41 4.27
CA PHE A 204 12.23 -12.03 3.96
C PHE A 204 13.43 -11.59 4.81
N LEU A 205 13.46 -11.91 6.10
CA LEU A 205 14.55 -11.55 7.00
C LEU A 205 15.86 -12.24 6.62
N GLU A 206 15.80 -13.54 6.27
CA GLU A 206 16.95 -14.38 5.93
C GLU A 206 17.24 -14.44 4.42
N LYS A 207 16.50 -13.66 3.60
CA LYS A 207 16.66 -13.61 2.14
C LYS A 207 16.51 -14.98 1.45
N LYS A 208 15.64 -15.85 2.01
CA LYS A 208 15.30 -17.16 1.43
C LYS A 208 14.14 -17.01 0.45
N TYR A 209 14.36 -16.19 -0.60
CA TYR A 209 13.31 -15.79 -1.54
C TYR A 209 12.76 -16.96 -2.36
N GLU A 210 13.56 -17.99 -2.61
CA GLU A 210 13.15 -19.21 -3.32
C GLU A 210 12.04 -20.00 -2.60
N LEU A 211 11.85 -19.78 -1.30
CA LEU A 211 10.82 -20.43 -0.50
C LEU A 211 9.50 -19.62 -0.44
N LEU A 212 9.47 -18.42 -0.99
CA LEU A 212 8.32 -17.52 -0.90
C LEU A 212 7.07 -18.09 -1.58
N HIS A 213 7.22 -18.91 -2.63
CA HIS A 213 6.09 -19.55 -3.30
C HIS A 213 5.31 -20.53 -2.39
N LEU A 214 6.00 -21.14 -1.43
CA LEU A 214 5.38 -21.97 -0.39
C LEU A 214 4.86 -21.09 0.75
N ALA A 215 5.68 -20.16 1.21
CA ALA A 215 5.41 -19.32 2.37
C ALA A 215 4.19 -18.38 2.16
N SER A 216 3.94 -17.91 0.94
CA SER A 216 2.86 -16.95 0.62
C SER A 216 1.46 -17.55 0.49
N LYS A 217 1.28 -18.85 0.79
CA LYS A 217 -0.03 -19.50 0.75
C LYS A 217 -0.93 -19.00 1.87
N ASP A 218 -2.19 -18.69 1.54
CA ASP A 218 -3.19 -18.15 2.44
C ASP A 218 -4.48 -18.95 2.42
N LYS A 219 -5.13 -19.09 3.58
CA LYS A 219 -6.46 -19.67 3.75
C LYS A 219 -7.47 -18.75 4.42
N LEU A 220 -7.09 -17.50 4.74
CA LEU A 220 -7.97 -16.56 5.43
C LEU A 220 -8.76 -15.69 4.45
N HIS A 221 -8.10 -15.06 3.48
CA HIS A 221 -8.73 -13.99 2.73
C HIS A 221 -8.65 -14.08 1.22
N GLN A 222 -7.50 -14.48 0.63
CA GLN A 222 -7.28 -14.36 -0.81
C GLN A 222 -8.31 -15.09 -1.66
N LEU A 223 -8.56 -16.38 -1.38
CA LEU A 223 -9.49 -17.18 -2.15
C LEU A 223 -10.91 -16.59 -2.18
N ARG A 224 -11.35 -15.98 -1.06
CA ARG A 224 -12.67 -15.36 -0.97
C ARG A 224 -12.74 -14.09 -1.80
N ARG A 225 -11.71 -13.23 -1.69
CA ARG A 225 -11.61 -11.97 -2.42
C ARG A 225 -11.46 -12.18 -3.92
N MET A 226 -10.63 -13.13 -4.34
CA MET A 226 -10.38 -13.46 -5.75
C MET A 226 -11.62 -14.01 -6.47
N LYS A 227 -12.60 -14.60 -5.74
CA LYS A 227 -13.88 -15.02 -6.34
C LYS A 227 -14.68 -13.87 -6.97
N ALA A 228 -14.49 -12.63 -6.51
CA ALA A 228 -15.13 -11.46 -7.10
C ALA A 228 -14.55 -11.07 -8.47
N LEU A 229 -13.32 -11.53 -8.79
CA LEU A 229 -12.69 -11.36 -10.09
C LEU A 229 -11.90 -12.63 -10.42
N PRO A 230 -12.56 -13.67 -11.01
CA PRO A 230 -11.96 -14.99 -11.22
C PRO A 230 -10.71 -15.00 -12.10
N GLU A 231 -10.53 -14.00 -12.96
CA GLU A 231 -9.33 -13.85 -13.80
C GLU A 231 -8.05 -13.77 -12.95
N LEU A 232 -8.14 -13.33 -11.69
CA LEU A 232 -6.99 -13.26 -10.78
C LEU A 232 -6.38 -14.64 -10.49
N PHE A 233 -7.17 -15.72 -10.52
CA PHE A 233 -6.63 -17.09 -10.43
C PHE A 233 -5.72 -17.42 -11.61
N SER A 234 -6.10 -16.97 -12.81
CA SER A 234 -5.28 -17.14 -14.01
C SER A 234 -4.04 -16.23 -14.01
N VAL A 235 -4.14 -15.03 -13.45
CA VAL A 235 -2.99 -14.13 -13.23
C VAL A 235 -1.98 -14.80 -12.29
N GLN A 236 -2.45 -15.31 -11.14
CA GLN A 236 -1.59 -16.01 -10.16
C GLN A 236 -0.90 -17.23 -10.80
N LYS A 237 -1.67 -18.08 -11.48
CA LYS A 237 -1.15 -19.27 -12.14
C LYS A 237 -0.07 -18.90 -13.16
N LEU A 238 -0.35 -17.95 -14.06
CA LEU A 238 0.60 -17.50 -15.08
C LEU A 238 1.88 -16.93 -14.45
N ALA A 239 1.78 -16.16 -13.38
CA ALA A 239 2.94 -15.62 -12.69
C ALA A 239 3.84 -16.74 -12.13
N LEU A 240 3.25 -17.72 -11.41
CA LEU A 240 3.98 -18.84 -10.81
C LEU A 240 4.60 -19.76 -11.87
N GLU A 241 3.92 -20.01 -12.98
CA GLU A 241 4.44 -20.78 -14.13
C GLU A 241 5.59 -20.04 -14.87
N ASN A 242 5.81 -18.78 -14.56
CA ASN A 242 6.87 -17.95 -15.14
C ASN A 242 7.84 -17.40 -14.08
N ASN A 243 8.24 -18.24 -13.15
CA ASN A 243 9.29 -18.04 -12.15
C ASN A 243 8.98 -16.96 -11.10
N ALA A 244 7.70 -16.61 -10.86
CA ALA A 244 7.39 -15.76 -9.72
C ALA A 244 7.79 -16.45 -8.41
N LEU A 245 8.58 -15.75 -7.60
CA LEU A 245 8.97 -16.18 -6.25
C LEU A 245 7.76 -16.23 -5.31
N MET A 246 6.80 -15.33 -5.51
CA MET A 246 5.46 -15.34 -4.92
C MET A 246 4.48 -14.59 -5.82
N SER A 247 3.19 -14.91 -5.70
CA SER A 247 2.14 -14.22 -6.44
C SER A 247 0.86 -14.18 -5.60
N VAL A 248 0.45 -12.99 -5.18
CA VAL A 248 -0.57 -12.78 -4.15
C VAL A 248 -1.46 -11.57 -4.46
N LEU A 249 -2.67 -11.56 -3.88
CA LEU A 249 -3.54 -10.40 -3.92
C LEU A 249 -2.90 -9.25 -3.13
N SER A 250 -2.85 -8.05 -3.71
CA SER A 250 -2.34 -6.86 -3.03
C SER A 250 -3.45 -6.23 -2.16
N GLY A 251 -3.25 -6.22 -0.85
CA GLY A 251 -4.20 -5.64 0.10
C GLY A 251 -5.61 -6.24 -0.02
N SER A 252 -6.60 -5.39 -0.23
CA SER A 252 -8.00 -5.78 -0.48
C SER A 252 -8.28 -6.22 -1.93
N GLY A 253 -7.32 -6.01 -2.83
CA GLY A 253 -7.49 -6.14 -4.29
C GLY A 253 -7.99 -4.83 -4.90
N SER A 254 -8.23 -4.78 -6.19
CA SER A 254 -8.16 -5.84 -7.21
C SER A 254 -6.74 -6.12 -7.75
N SER A 255 -5.73 -5.31 -7.43
CA SER A 255 -4.36 -5.53 -7.93
C SER A 255 -3.78 -6.85 -7.42
N PHE A 256 -2.94 -7.44 -8.27
CA PHE A 256 -2.19 -8.64 -7.96
C PHE A 256 -0.70 -8.34 -7.99
N PHE A 257 0.00 -8.72 -6.94
CA PHE A 257 1.42 -8.51 -6.74
C PHE A 257 2.18 -9.82 -6.95
N SER A 258 3.22 -9.80 -7.79
CA SER A 258 4.11 -10.92 -8.00
C SER A 258 5.56 -10.47 -7.88
N LEU A 259 6.36 -11.22 -7.12
CA LEU A 259 7.78 -10.96 -6.88
C LEU A 259 8.64 -11.81 -7.80
N TYR A 260 9.68 -11.19 -8.36
CA TYR A 260 10.63 -11.85 -9.25
C TYR A 260 12.07 -11.46 -8.95
N PHE A 261 13.03 -12.29 -9.34
CA PHE A 261 14.36 -11.79 -9.62
C PHE A 261 14.34 -10.93 -10.90
N LYS A 262 15.21 -9.93 -10.96
CA LYS A 262 15.21 -8.93 -12.05
C LYS A 262 15.37 -9.55 -13.45
N ASP A 263 16.04 -10.71 -13.55
CA ASP A 263 16.34 -11.36 -14.83
C ASP A 263 15.12 -12.10 -15.41
N ASP A 264 14.17 -12.52 -14.56
CA ASP A 264 12.98 -13.26 -14.98
C ASP A 264 11.77 -12.37 -15.35
N ILE A 265 11.73 -11.13 -14.85
CA ILE A 265 10.51 -10.31 -14.85
C ILE A 265 10.06 -9.89 -16.26
N MET A 266 10.99 -9.66 -17.20
CA MET A 266 10.66 -9.19 -18.53
C MET A 266 9.87 -10.22 -19.34
N GLN A 267 10.22 -11.51 -19.21
CA GLN A 267 9.48 -12.59 -19.85
C GLN A 267 8.07 -12.73 -19.26
N ALA A 268 7.97 -12.68 -17.93
CA ALA A 268 6.69 -12.74 -17.23
C ALA A 268 5.78 -11.57 -17.62
N MET A 269 6.33 -10.35 -17.72
CA MET A 269 5.61 -9.16 -18.15
C MET A 269 5.01 -9.31 -19.56
N ARG A 270 5.79 -9.79 -20.54
CA ARG A 270 5.31 -10.02 -21.91
C ARG A 270 4.12 -10.98 -21.94
N LYS A 271 4.27 -12.15 -21.30
CA LYS A 271 3.19 -13.14 -21.23
C LYS A 271 1.95 -12.62 -20.52
N MET A 272 2.14 -11.79 -19.47
CA MET A 272 1.03 -11.18 -18.74
C MET A 272 0.27 -10.20 -19.63
N GLN A 273 0.96 -9.33 -20.40
CA GLN A 273 0.34 -8.39 -21.32
C GLN A 273 -0.37 -9.08 -22.49
N GLU A 274 0.21 -10.15 -23.03
CA GLU A 274 -0.40 -10.94 -24.12
C GLU A 274 -1.72 -11.56 -23.66
N LYS A 275 -1.74 -12.15 -22.46
CA LYS A 275 -2.93 -12.88 -21.96
C LYS A 275 -3.98 -11.96 -21.35
N PHE A 276 -3.59 -10.86 -20.72
CA PHE A 276 -4.46 -9.92 -20.00
C PHE A 276 -4.29 -8.48 -20.53
N SER A 277 -4.50 -8.30 -21.82
CA SER A 277 -4.33 -7.00 -22.51
C SER A 277 -5.24 -5.89 -21.98
N ASN A 278 -6.33 -6.24 -21.32
CA ASN A 278 -7.25 -5.30 -20.67
C ASN A 278 -6.83 -4.89 -19.25
N PHE A 279 -5.79 -5.51 -18.67
CA PHE A 279 -5.23 -5.16 -17.37
C PHE A 279 -3.97 -4.30 -17.57
N LYS A 280 -3.77 -3.35 -16.69
CA LYS A 280 -2.52 -2.60 -16.64
C LYS A 280 -1.47 -3.43 -15.90
N ALA A 281 -0.33 -3.70 -16.52
CA ALA A 281 0.80 -4.38 -15.89
C ALA A 281 1.95 -3.39 -15.69
N LEU A 282 2.57 -3.40 -14.50
CA LEU A 282 3.63 -2.48 -14.11
C LEU A 282 4.80 -3.28 -13.55
N ILE A 283 6.01 -3.03 -14.03
CA ILE A 283 7.24 -3.46 -13.36
C ILE A 283 7.67 -2.33 -12.42
N LEU A 284 7.79 -2.63 -11.14
CA LEU A 284 8.15 -1.67 -10.10
C LEU A 284 9.36 -2.16 -9.31
N GLU A 285 10.16 -1.22 -8.86
CA GLU A 285 11.18 -1.43 -7.84
C GLU A 285 10.57 -1.28 -6.45
N PHE A 286 11.34 -1.66 -5.43
CA PHE A 286 10.95 -1.48 -4.04
C PHE A 286 11.47 -0.15 -3.52
N ASP A 287 10.63 0.57 -2.81
CA ASP A 287 11.03 1.72 -2.05
C ASP A 287 11.48 1.28 -0.65
N ASN A 288 12.70 1.65 -0.27
CA ASN A 288 13.25 1.31 1.04
C ASN A 288 13.24 2.49 2.03
N ASN A 289 12.69 3.63 1.63
CA ASN A 289 12.75 4.86 2.44
C ASN A 289 11.41 5.23 3.08
N GLY A 290 10.28 4.92 2.42
CA GLY A 290 8.96 5.41 2.80
C GLY A 290 8.75 6.86 2.34
N PHE A 291 7.87 7.62 3.00
CA PHE A 291 7.67 9.01 2.60
C PHE A 291 8.92 9.87 2.77
N GLU A 292 9.10 10.84 1.89
CA GLU A 292 10.21 11.79 1.92
C GLU A 292 9.75 13.20 1.53
N PHE A 293 10.36 14.21 2.16
CA PHE A 293 10.22 15.59 1.73
C PHE A 293 11.30 15.94 0.71
N CYS A 294 10.90 16.66 -0.37
CA CYS A 294 11.78 17.12 -1.45
C CYS A 294 11.99 18.63 -1.36
#